data_58258ae4066d9db1320f66d8632029dc
#
_entry.id   58258ae4066d9db1320f66d8632029dc
#
_cell.length_a   1.000
_cell.length_b   1.000
_cell.length_c   1.000
_cell.angle_alpha   90.00
_cell.angle_beta   90.00
_cell.angle_gamma   90.00
#
_symmetry.space_group_name_H-M   'P 1'
#
loop_
_entity.id
_entity.type
_entity.pdbx_description
1 polymer ?
#
loop_
_entity_poly.entity_id
_entity_poly.type
_entity_poly.pdbx_seq_one_letter_code
_entity_poly.pdbx_strand_id
1 'polypeptide(L)'
;MNFNLMKKFLFMLSLVAFFNYSLAQVLITTNAALYNKPDDSAVLQIADNNKGFLMPRMSSGSNIASPIESIIFYNLTSGKFNFWSQNSWSKMFEAEDADAIIDVTKNFVGSSNSKTTVTTFPKSMPTFTLNTGTTGWTDLNVSTVINVTKTTNTNLVTVEGMSQINNTENASSYQFAIGVFVNEGGVDKLKIVRKFNAYSTNATCLWKKFNLSGVFENLSIGNHTVKVYAYNLPKMSKNYSNITYGGSASNNCNNLNTEMAKIYITAQLAQTGN
;
A
#
# COMPACT_ATOMS: atom_id res chain seq x y z
N MET A 1 -83.63 -19.73 -27.58
CA MET A 1 -82.45 -19.33 -26.80
C MET A 1 -82.77 -18.02 -26.09
N ASN A 2 -82.65 -17.97 -24.76
CA ASN A 2 -83.19 -16.88 -23.94
C ASN A 2 -82.34 -15.62 -24.12
N PHE A 3 -82.89 -14.53 -24.64
CA PHE A 3 -82.21 -13.28 -25.00
C PHE A 3 -81.41 -12.70 -23.81
N ASN A 4 -81.84 -12.94 -22.58
CA ASN A 4 -81.12 -12.55 -21.36
C ASN A 4 -79.86 -13.39 -21.10
N LEU A 5 -79.82 -14.63 -21.52
CA LEU A 5 -78.65 -15.50 -21.39
C LEU A 5 -77.59 -15.10 -22.39
N MET A 6 -77.94 -14.69 -23.57
CA MET A 6 -77.03 -14.19 -24.62
C MET A 6 -76.38 -12.86 -24.23
N LYS A 7 -77.11 -11.93 -23.60
CA LYS A 7 -76.59 -10.68 -23.07
C LYS A 7 -75.60 -10.93 -21.95
N LYS A 8 -75.82 -11.85 -21.04
CA LYS A 8 -74.92 -12.23 -19.96
C LYS A 8 -73.64 -12.88 -20.50
N PHE A 9 -73.79 -13.71 -21.54
CA PHE A 9 -72.61 -14.34 -22.19
C PHE A 9 -71.77 -13.35 -22.95
N LEU A 10 -72.39 -12.38 -23.68
CA LEU A 10 -71.59 -11.29 -24.32
C LEU A 10 -70.87 -10.37 -23.32
N PHE A 11 -71.56 -10.08 -22.20
CA PHE A 11 -70.94 -9.27 -21.14
C PHE A 11 -69.73 -10.00 -20.47
N MET A 12 -69.84 -11.30 -20.23
CA MET A 12 -68.83 -12.15 -19.71
C MET A 12 -67.62 -12.27 -20.69
N LEU A 13 -67.92 -12.40 -22.00
CA LEU A 13 -66.91 -12.47 -23.04
C LEU A 13 -66.15 -11.12 -23.20
N SER A 14 -66.85 -9.99 -23.05
CA SER A 14 -66.19 -8.67 -23.06
C SER A 14 -65.29 -8.46 -21.82
N LEU A 15 -65.69 -8.95 -20.64
CA LEU A 15 -64.89 -8.84 -19.42
C LEU A 15 -63.57 -9.63 -19.55
N VAL A 16 -63.63 -10.83 -20.16
CA VAL A 16 -62.41 -11.66 -20.39
C VAL A 16 -61.49 -11.02 -21.41
N ALA A 17 -62.00 -10.24 -22.37
CA ALA A 17 -61.19 -9.54 -23.37
C ALA A 17 -60.39 -8.36 -22.77
N PHE A 18 -60.82 -7.80 -21.62
CA PHE A 18 -60.10 -6.73 -20.94
C PHE A 18 -58.95 -7.19 -20.04
N PHE A 19 -58.77 -8.48 -19.78
CA PHE A 19 -57.67 -9.02 -18.98
C PHE A 19 -56.41 -9.39 -19.78
N ASN A 20 -56.25 -8.84 -21.01
CA ASN A 20 -54.97 -8.93 -21.68
C ASN A 20 -53.99 -7.96 -21.03
N TYR A 21 -53.23 -8.41 -20.07
CA TYR A 21 -52.07 -7.67 -19.56
C TYR A 21 -51.05 -7.57 -20.70
N SER A 22 -51.01 -6.42 -21.35
CA SER A 22 -49.93 -6.10 -22.27
C SER A 22 -48.66 -5.87 -21.46
N LEU A 23 -47.76 -6.84 -21.38
CA LEU A 23 -46.41 -6.63 -20.90
C LEU A 23 -45.67 -5.79 -21.96
N ALA A 24 -45.60 -4.49 -21.72
CA ALA A 24 -44.89 -3.56 -22.60
C ALA A 24 -43.40 -3.64 -22.32
N GLN A 25 -42.73 -4.64 -22.85
CA GLN A 25 -41.27 -4.72 -22.88
C GLN A 25 -40.79 -4.08 -24.18
N VAL A 26 -39.68 -3.30 -24.07
CA VAL A 26 -39.07 -2.62 -25.23
C VAL A 26 -37.72 -3.29 -25.51
N LEU A 27 -37.59 -3.85 -26.72
CA LEU A 27 -36.32 -4.33 -27.24
C LEU A 27 -35.87 -3.43 -28.39
N ILE A 28 -34.67 -2.87 -28.27
CA ILE A 28 -34.01 -2.11 -29.32
C ILE A 28 -32.83 -2.94 -29.82
N THR A 29 -32.91 -3.44 -31.05
CA THR A 29 -31.86 -4.26 -31.67
C THR A 29 -31.90 -4.16 -33.17
N THR A 30 -30.72 -4.28 -33.80
CA THR A 30 -30.60 -4.53 -35.24
C THR A 30 -30.39 -6.01 -35.57
N ASN A 31 -30.23 -6.85 -34.55
CA ASN A 31 -30.07 -8.30 -34.74
C ASN A 31 -31.41 -9.00 -34.94
N ALA A 32 -31.67 -9.45 -36.16
CA ALA A 32 -32.93 -10.12 -36.56
C ALA A 32 -33.20 -11.39 -35.72
N ALA A 33 -32.20 -12.06 -35.22
CA ALA A 33 -32.37 -13.25 -34.38
C ALA A 33 -32.98 -12.95 -33.00
N LEU A 34 -32.95 -11.69 -32.56
CA LEU A 34 -33.43 -11.23 -31.25
C LEU A 34 -34.79 -10.50 -31.34
N TYR A 35 -35.36 -10.27 -32.55
CA TYR A 35 -36.57 -9.45 -32.73
C TYR A 35 -37.82 -9.96 -32.00
N ASN A 36 -37.87 -11.22 -31.63
CA ASN A 36 -39.10 -11.82 -31.17
C ASN A 36 -39.20 -12.00 -29.66
N LYS A 37 -38.18 -11.71 -28.91
CA LYS A 37 -38.22 -11.92 -27.46
C LYS A 37 -37.20 -11.07 -26.67
N PRO A 38 -37.62 -9.96 -26.02
CA PRO A 38 -36.87 -9.36 -24.95
C PRO A 38 -36.66 -10.38 -23.81
N ASP A 39 -35.63 -10.21 -23.00
CA ASP A 39 -35.44 -10.98 -21.79
C ASP A 39 -36.61 -10.75 -20.84
N ASP A 40 -37.22 -11.84 -20.30
CA ASP A 40 -38.39 -11.79 -19.45
C ASP A 40 -38.19 -10.94 -18.17
N SER A 41 -36.95 -10.70 -17.76
CA SER A 41 -36.55 -9.87 -16.61
C SER A 41 -36.33 -8.38 -16.94
N ALA A 42 -36.37 -8.00 -18.21
CA ALA A 42 -36.09 -6.65 -18.68
C ALA A 42 -37.33 -5.89 -19.14
N VAL A 43 -37.55 -4.68 -18.65
CA VAL A 43 -38.52 -3.73 -19.19
C VAL A 43 -38.03 -3.04 -20.45
N LEU A 44 -36.73 -2.72 -20.48
CA LEU A 44 -36.01 -2.19 -21.62
C LEU A 44 -34.72 -3.01 -21.85
N GLN A 45 -34.59 -3.57 -23.05
CA GLN A 45 -33.37 -4.27 -23.47
C GLN A 45 -32.80 -3.61 -24.73
N ILE A 46 -31.51 -3.30 -24.70
CA ILE A 46 -30.76 -2.84 -25.88
C ILE A 46 -29.74 -3.93 -26.19
N ALA A 47 -29.93 -4.63 -27.28
CA ALA A 47 -29.08 -5.76 -27.67
C ALA A 47 -28.58 -5.55 -29.10
N ASP A 48 -27.35 -5.08 -29.23
CA ASP A 48 -26.69 -4.86 -30.51
C ASP A 48 -25.18 -5.19 -30.39
N ASN A 49 -24.58 -5.68 -31.50
CA ASN A 49 -23.18 -6.10 -31.50
C ASN A 49 -22.21 -4.92 -31.72
N ASN A 50 -22.70 -3.79 -32.25
CA ASN A 50 -21.84 -2.67 -32.67
C ASN A 50 -22.43 -1.29 -32.37
N LYS A 51 -23.53 -1.22 -31.61
CA LYS A 51 -24.15 0.04 -31.17
C LYS A 51 -24.29 0.05 -29.66
N GLY A 52 -23.96 1.18 -29.07
CA GLY A 52 -24.11 1.43 -27.65
C GLY A 52 -25.32 2.31 -27.34
N PHE A 53 -25.62 2.42 -26.06
CA PHE A 53 -26.59 3.38 -25.52
C PHE A 53 -25.87 4.70 -25.19
N LEU A 54 -26.30 5.80 -25.79
CA LEU A 54 -25.79 7.12 -25.47
C LEU A 54 -26.64 7.75 -24.36
N MET A 55 -26.06 7.86 -23.18
CA MET A 55 -26.70 8.54 -22.05
C MET A 55 -26.84 10.05 -22.28
N PRO A 56 -27.79 10.74 -21.65
CA PRO A 56 -27.82 12.20 -21.61
C PRO A 56 -26.49 12.78 -21.18
N ARG A 57 -26.01 13.81 -21.89
CA ARG A 57 -24.70 14.43 -21.68
C ARG A 57 -24.88 15.88 -21.27
N MET A 58 -24.33 16.25 -20.11
CA MET A 58 -24.47 17.58 -19.53
C MET A 58 -23.16 18.02 -18.87
N SER A 59 -22.92 19.32 -18.83
CA SER A 59 -21.73 19.87 -18.14
C SER A 59 -21.85 19.84 -16.62
N SER A 60 -23.07 19.78 -16.08
CA SER A 60 -23.32 19.73 -14.64
C SER A 60 -24.67 19.10 -14.32
N GLY A 61 -24.77 18.44 -13.19
CA GLY A 61 -26.04 17.95 -12.63
C GLY A 61 -27.03 19.05 -12.23
N SER A 62 -26.55 20.29 -12.00
CA SER A 62 -27.38 21.46 -11.71
C SER A 62 -28.34 21.85 -12.85
N ASN A 63 -28.10 21.33 -14.06
CA ASN A 63 -28.99 21.52 -15.19
C ASN A 63 -30.32 20.75 -15.07
N ILE A 64 -30.41 19.82 -14.10
CA ILE A 64 -31.64 19.09 -13.76
C ILE A 64 -32.27 19.74 -12.52
N ALA A 65 -33.33 20.49 -12.72
CA ALA A 65 -33.94 21.30 -11.66
C ALA A 65 -34.55 20.48 -10.50
N SER A 66 -35.03 19.28 -10.77
CA SER A 66 -35.63 18.40 -9.77
C SER A 66 -35.24 16.95 -10.07
N PRO A 67 -34.00 16.55 -9.73
CA PRO A 67 -33.56 15.20 -9.99
C PRO A 67 -34.31 14.20 -9.10
N ILE A 68 -34.64 13.05 -9.68
CA ILE A 68 -35.24 11.93 -8.98
C ILE A 68 -34.18 10.87 -8.69
N GLU A 69 -34.39 10.05 -7.67
CA GLU A 69 -33.50 8.96 -7.27
C GLU A 69 -33.17 8.05 -8.47
N SER A 70 -31.89 7.67 -8.59
CA SER A 70 -31.37 6.81 -9.66
C SER A 70 -31.31 7.42 -11.06
N ILE A 71 -31.57 8.71 -11.25
CA ILE A 71 -31.32 9.36 -12.55
C ILE A 71 -29.81 9.38 -12.82
N ILE A 72 -29.41 9.07 -14.06
CA ILE A 72 -28.01 8.95 -14.48
C ILE A 72 -27.77 9.84 -15.69
N PHE A 73 -26.59 10.50 -15.75
CA PHE A 73 -26.10 11.23 -16.92
C PHE A 73 -24.58 11.17 -17.03
N TYR A 74 -24.05 11.42 -18.24
CA TYR A 74 -22.62 11.58 -18.45
C TYR A 74 -22.22 13.05 -18.30
N ASN A 75 -21.34 13.34 -17.34
CA ASN A 75 -20.85 14.68 -17.06
C ASN A 75 -19.69 15.03 -17.98
N LEU A 76 -19.87 15.99 -18.88
CA LEU A 76 -18.89 16.43 -19.86
C LEU A 76 -17.67 17.12 -19.23
N THR A 77 -17.83 17.71 -18.05
CA THR A 77 -16.76 18.42 -17.34
C THR A 77 -15.82 17.46 -16.64
N SER A 78 -16.37 16.44 -15.96
CA SER A 78 -15.58 15.43 -15.24
C SER A 78 -15.20 14.22 -16.09
N GLY A 79 -15.85 14.01 -17.26
CA GLY A 79 -15.68 12.81 -18.08
C GLY A 79 -16.25 11.54 -17.46
N LYS A 80 -17.14 11.66 -16.47
CA LYS A 80 -17.64 10.52 -15.67
C LYS A 80 -19.16 10.45 -15.69
N PHE A 81 -19.68 9.23 -15.47
CA PHE A 81 -21.09 9.05 -15.17
C PHE A 81 -21.40 9.58 -13.77
N ASN A 82 -22.50 10.31 -13.65
CA ASN A 82 -23.05 10.79 -12.40
C ASN A 82 -24.45 10.20 -12.21
N PHE A 83 -24.81 9.87 -10.98
CA PHE A 83 -26.14 9.43 -10.59
C PHE A 83 -26.62 10.20 -9.37
N TRP A 84 -27.94 10.42 -9.30
CA TRP A 84 -28.55 11.07 -8.14
C TRP A 84 -28.93 10.04 -7.10
N SER A 85 -28.43 10.23 -5.88
CA SER A 85 -28.75 9.39 -4.74
C SER A 85 -28.61 10.16 -3.44
N GLN A 86 -29.51 9.92 -2.50
CA GLN A 86 -29.50 10.54 -1.17
C GLN A 86 -29.39 12.08 -1.22
N ASN A 87 -30.18 12.71 -2.11
CA ASN A 87 -30.21 14.15 -2.33
C ASN A 87 -28.89 14.79 -2.80
N SER A 88 -28.01 14.02 -3.41
CA SER A 88 -26.73 14.50 -3.94
C SER A 88 -26.34 13.80 -5.24
N TRP A 89 -25.51 14.50 -6.05
CA TRP A 89 -24.87 13.91 -7.22
C TRP A 89 -23.63 13.15 -6.79
N SER A 90 -23.61 11.84 -7.03
CA SER A 90 -22.45 10.97 -6.84
C SER A 90 -21.83 10.62 -8.18
N LYS A 91 -20.51 10.48 -8.21
CA LYS A 91 -19.78 9.98 -9.38
C LYS A 91 -19.81 8.47 -9.38
N MET A 92 -19.90 7.85 -10.55
CA MET A 92 -19.64 6.43 -10.69
C MET A 92 -18.15 6.19 -10.43
N PHE A 93 -17.85 5.20 -9.60
CA PHE A 93 -16.49 4.84 -9.22
C PHE A 93 -15.76 4.19 -10.40
N GLU A 94 -14.56 4.66 -10.70
CA GLU A 94 -13.66 4.12 -11.71
C GLU A 94 -12.36 3.66 -11.03
N ALA A 95 -11.55 2.86 -11.74
CA ALA A 95 -10.29 2.34 -11.19
C ALA A 95 -9.33 3.46 -10.74
N GLU A 96 -9.31 4.58 -11.45
CA GLU A 96 -8.49 5.74 -11.11
C GLU A 96 -8.94 6.45 -9.82
N ASP A 97 -10.22 6.30 -9.43
CA ASP A 97 -10.73 6.87 -8.17
C ASP A 97 -10.27 6.05 -6.95
N ALA A 98 -9.82 4.79 -7.16
CA ALA A 98 -9.33 3.93 -6.09
C ALA A 98 -8.14 4.54 -5.36
N ASP A 99 -7.17 5.08 -6.09
CA ASP A 99 -5.97 5.70 -5.54
C ASP A 99 -6.26 6.95 -4.69
N ALA A 100 -7.43 7.58 -4.88
CA ALA A 100 -7.84 8.75 -4.11
C ALA A 100 -8.65 8.40 -2.84
N ILE A 101 -9.26 7.21 -2.78
CA ILE A 101 -10.20 6.83 -1.72
C ILE A 101 -9.62 5.74 -0.82
N ILE A 102 -8.79 4.84 -1.38
CA ILE A 102 -8.21 3.73 -0.63
C ILE A 102 -6.86 4.17 -0.05
N ASP A 103 -6.65 3.91 1.23
CA ASP A 103 -5.33 4.02 1.86
C ASP A 103 -4.37 3.09 1.13
N VAL A 104 -3.43 3.67 0.40
CA VAL A 104 -2.47 2.89 -0.38
C VAL A 104 -1.29 2.55 0.50
N THR A 105 -1.13 1.26 0.77
CA THR A 105 0.07 0.74 1.41
C THR A 105 1.06 0.25 0.35
N LYS A 106 2.25 0.84 0.32
CA LYS A 106 3.34 0.47 -0.59
C LYS A 106 4.51 -0.12 0.20
N ASN A 107 5.10 -1.18 -0.33
CA ASN A 107 6.26 -1.83 0.26
C ASN A 107 7.50 -1.57 -0.59
N PHE A 108 8.59 -1.20 0.08
CA PHE A 108 9.90 -0.94 -0.52
C PHE A 108 10.94 -1.79 0.21
N VAL A 109 11.84 -2.42 -0.53
CA VAL A 109 12.83 -3.33 0.03
C VAL A 109 14.23 -2.95 -0.44
N GLY A 110 15.20 -3.23 0.40
CA GLY A 110 16.62 -3.10 0.09
C GLY A 110 17.45 -4.11 0.86
N SER A 111 18.66 -4.37 0.40
CA SER A 111 19.58 -5.29 1.09
C SER A 111 21.02 -4.89 0.90
N SER A 112 21.90 -5.35 1.80
CA SER A 112 23.35 -5.17 1.66
C SER A 112 23.90 -6.04 0.53
N ASN A 113 24.85 -5.50 -0.23
CA ASN A 113 25.61 -6.22 -1.24
C ASN A 113 26.98 -6.69 -0.72
N SER A 114 27.42 -6.13 0.40
CA SER A 114 28.70 -6.44 1.02
C SER A 114 28.64 -6.21 2.52
N LYS A 115 29.62 -6.77 3.24
CA LYS A 115 29.80 -6.51 4.66
C LYS A 115 30.43 -5.14 4.92
N THR A 116 30.13 -4.55 6.07
CA THR A 116 30.77 -3.32 6.58
C THR A 116 31.46 -3.60 7.91
N THR A 117 32.76 -3.29 8.00
CA THR A 117 33.54 -3.50 9.22
C THR A 117 33.85 -2.16 9.88
N VAL A 118 33.56 -2.04 11.18
CA VAL A 118 33.76 -0.85 11.98
C VAL A 118 34.78 -1.13 13.09
N THR A 119 35.88 -0.38 13.11
CA THR A 119 36.98 -0.55 14.05
C THR A 119 37.05 0.54 15.14
N THR A 120 36.23 1.58 15.00
CA THR A 120 36.19 2.69 15.95
C THR A 120 35.17 2.41 17.06
N PHE A 121 35.57 2.71 18.31
CA PHE A 121 34.74 2.52 19.50
C PHE A 121 34.79 3.80 20.34
N PRO A 122 33.65 4.34 20.77
CA PRO A 122 33.67 5.51 21.67
C PRO A 122 34.15 5.11 23.07
N LYS A 123 34.68 6.08 23.80
CA LYS A 123 35.14 5.87 25.20
C LYS A 123 33.96 5.87 26.18
N SER A 124 32.90 6.61 25.88
CA SER A 124 31.68 6.72 26.70
C SER A 124 30.41 6.35 25.93
N MET A 125 29.39 6.01 26.66
CA MET A 125 28.08 5.65 26.05
C MET A 125 27.48 6.89 25.39
N PRO A 126 27.14 6.82 24.08
CA PRO A 126 26.52 7.93 23.38
C PRO A 126 25.03 8.05 23.75
N THR A 127 24.53 9.28 23.67
CA THR A 127 23.10 9.56 23.67
C THR A 127 22.65 9.78 22.24
N PHE A 128 21.57 9.12 21.84
CA PHE A 128 20.99 9.26 20.52
C PHE A 128 19.74 10.12 20.57
N THR A 129 19.72 11.18 19.78
CA THR A 129 18.57 12.09 19.65
C THR A 129 17.99 11.95 18.25
N LEU A 130 16.67 11.80 18.13
CA LEU A 130 16.02 11.74 16.82
C LEU A 130 16.19 13.05 16.05
N ASN A 131 16.15 12.95 14.74
CA ASN A 131 16.34 14.03 13.77
C ASN A 131 17.74 14.66 13.76
N THR A 132 18.73 14.04 14.44
CA THR A 132 20.15 14.41 14.30
C THR A 132 20.80 13.74 13.09
N GLY A 133 21.95 14.29 12.64
CA GLY A 133 22.72 13.77 11.52
C GLY A 133 23.52 12.51 11.84
N THR A 134 24.39 12.13 10.91
CA THR A 134 25.13 10.85 10.90
C THR A 134 26.47 10.88 11.64
N THR A 135 26.82 11.92 12.42
CA THR A 135 28.11 12.02 13.11
C THR A 135 28.37 10.80 13.99
N GLY A 136 29.48 10.12 13.73
CA GLY A 136 29.91 8.90 14.46
C GLY A 136 29.22 7.61 13.99
N TRP A 137 28.24 7.69 13.13
CA TRP A 137 27.58 6.56 12.50
C TRP A 137 28.34 6.10 11.25
N THR A 138 28.26 4.80 10.95
CA THR A 138 28.84 4.21 9.74
C THR A 138 27.70 3.70 8.87
N ASP A 139 27.65 4.12 7.61
CA ASP A 139 26.69 3.64 6.62
C ASP A 139 26.92 2.14 6.35
N LEU A 140 25.88 1.33 6.44
CA LEU A 140 25.94 -0.09 6.14
C LEU A 140 25.71 -0.41 4.65
N ASN A 141 25.59 0.62 3.81
CA ASN A 141 25.27 0.52 2.38
C ASN A 141 23.99 -0.29 2.11
N VAL A 142 23.01 -0.11 2.98
CA VAL A 142 21.67 -0.69 2.87
C VAL A 142 20.66 0.43 2.82
N SER A 143 19.94 0.51 1.71
CA SER A 143 18.97 1.59 1.51
C SER A 143 17.81 1.15 0.65
N THR A 144 16.71 1.90 0.76
CA THR A 144 15.58 1.85 -0.16
C THR A 144 15.05 3.26 -0.37
N VAL A 145 14.35 3.49 -1.49
CA VAL A 145 13.74 4.80 -1.78
C VAL A 145 12.23 4.67 -1.65
N ILE A 146 11.63 5.47 -0.79
CA ILE A 146 10.18 5.60 -0.66
C ILE A 146 9.71 6.83 -1.43
N ASN A 147 8.57 6.70 -2.14
CA ASN A 147 7.94 7.81 -2.86
C ASN A 147 6.68 8.25 -2.13
N VAL A 148 6.75 9.39 -1.46
CA VAL A 148 5.64 9.99 -0.72
C VAL A 148 4.84 10.90 -1.65
N THR A 149 3.53 10.68 -1.73
CA THR A 149 2.61 11.44 -2.58
C THR A 149 1.56 12.24 -1.80
N LYS A 150 1.43 11.98 -0.49
CA LYS A 150 0.51 12.67 0.41
C LYS A 150 1.24 13.19 1.65
N THR A 151 0.85 14.36 2.14
CA THR A 151 1.45 14.96 3.35
C THR A 151 1.16 14.17 4.62
N THR A 152 -0.04 13.57 4.71
CA THR A 152 -0.37 12.64 5.80
C THR A 152 0.09 11.25 5.41
N ASN A 153 1.13 10.77 6.06
CA ASN A 153 1.71 9.47 5.77
C ASN A 153 2.34 8.87 7.03
N THR A 154 2.31 7.54 7.08
CA THR A 154 2.94 6.73 8.13
C THR A 154 3.90 5.75 7.49
N ASN A 155 5.11 5.68 8.02
CA ASN A 155 6.19 4.86 7.50
C ASN A 155 6.61 3.86 8.58
N LEU A 156 6.30 2.58 8.39
CA LEU A 156 6.81 1.48 9.20
C LEU A 156 8.09 0.96 8.55
N VAL A 157 9.19 0.96 9.28
CA VAL A 157 10.46 0.41 8.79
C VAL A 157 10.90 -0.74 9.67
N THR A 158 11.29 -1.85 9.04
CA THR A 158 11.89 -3.01 9.67
C THR A 158 13.27 -3.25 9.06
N VAL A 159 14.26 -3.47 9.94
CA VAL A 159 15.65 -3.82 9.55
C VAL A 159 16.02 -5.09 10.27
N GLU A 160 16.58 -6.05 9.56
CA GLU A 160 17.16 -7.26 10.13
C GLU A 160 18.52 -7.58 9.51
N GLY A 161 19.37 -8.25 10.27
CA GLY A 161 20.68 -8.66 9.82
C GLY A 161 21.48 -9.29 10.95
N MET A 162 22.77 -9.51 10.67
CA MET A 162 23.69 -10.07 11.66
C MET A 162 24.95 -9.22 11.79
N SER A 163 25.48 -9.21 12.99
CA SER A 163 26.81 -8.65 13.33
C SER A 163 27.69 -9.71 13.93
N GLN A 164 29.01 -9.57 13.75
CA GLN A 164 30.01 -10.48 14.28
C GLN A 164 31.24 -9.71 14.78
N ILE A 165 31.89 -10.18 15.83
CA ILE A 165 33.20 -9.71 16.28
C ILE A 165 34.27 -10.75 15.95
N ASN A 166 35.51 -10.27 15.83
CA ASN A 166 36.68 -11.10 15.49
C ASN A 166 37.41 -11.66 16.72
N ASN A 167 36.66 -11.96 17.83
CA ASN A 167 37.27 -12.55 19.02
C ASN A 167 37.72 -13.99 18.74
N THR A 168 38.97 -14.29 19.11
CA THR A 168 39.58 -15.61 19.02
C THR A 168 39.59 -16.36 20.36
N GLU A 169 39.24 -15.67 21.45
CA GLU A 169 39.14 -16.20 22.79
C GLU A 169 37.68 -16.45 23.17
N ASN A 170 37.45 -17.45 24.04
CA ASN A 170 36.13 -17.66 24.66
C ASN A 170 35.80 -16.49 25.62
N ALA A 171 34.60 -16.41 26.07
CA ALA A 171 34.10 -15.41 27.00
C ALA A 171 34.23 -13.98 26.46
N SER A 172 33.44 -13.61 25.50
CA SER A 172 33.38 -12.27 24.93
C SER A 172 32.01 -11.63 25.05
N SER A 173 31.98 -10.31 25.04
CA SER A 173 30.76 -9.52 24.97
C SER A 173 30.98 -8.26 24.14
N TYR A 174 29.95 -7.87 23.40
CA TYR A 174 29.98 -6.63 22.61
C TYR A 174 28.61 -5.99 22.52
N GLN A 175 28.60 -4.72 22.17
CA GLN A 175 27.38 -3.93 22.03
C GLN A 175 27.50 -2.92 20.88
N PHE A 176 26.35 -2.63 20.28
CA PHE A 176 26.25 -1.71 19.16
C PHE A 176 24.84 -1.11 19.09
N ALA A 177 24.68 -0.09 18.26
CA ALA A 177 23.38 0.45 17.89
C ALA A 177 23.19 0.34 16.38
N ILE A 178 21.95 0.12 15.97
CA ILE A 178 21.48 0.24 14.59
C ILE A 178 20.51 1.42 14.53
N GLY A 179 20.72 2.27 13.54
CA GLY A 179 19.88 3.45 13.26
C GLY A 179 19.30 3.40 11.86
N VAL A 180 18.04 3.81 11.75
CA VAL A 180 17.39 4.11 10.46
C VAL A 180 17.41 5.61 10.28
N PHE A 181 17.96 6.04 9.16
CA PHE A 181 18.05 7.44 8.75
C PHE A 181 17.21 7.67 7.51
N VAL A 182 16.64 8.84 7.41
CA VAL A 182 15.86 9.28 6.22
C VAL A 182 16.50 10.54 5.68
N ASN A 183 16.74 10.55 4.37
CA ASN A 183 17.24 11.76 3.70
C ASN A 183 16.11 12.78 3.57
N GLU A 184 16.29 13.91 4.22
CA GLU A 184 15.37 15.05 4.18
C GLU A 184 16.16 16.30 3.79
N GLY A 185 15.87 16.84 2.62
CA GLY A 185 16.54 18.05 2.13
C GLY A 185 18.06 17.87 1.93
N GLY A 186 18.51 16.67 1.53
CA GLY A 186 19.92 16.35 1.33
C GLY A 186 20.68 15.93 2.60
N VAL A 187 20.01 15.89 3.75
CA VAL A 187 20.62 15.50 5.05
C VAL A 187 19.96 14.23 5.57
N ASP A 188 20.78 13.23 5.91
CA ASP A 188 20.31 12.00 6.54
C ASP A 188 20.02 12.26 8.02
N LYS A 189 18.76 12.07 8.45
CA LYS A 189 18.28 12.33 9.82
C LYS A 189 17.85 11.04 10.50
N LEU A 190 18.30 10.83 11.72
CA LEU A 190 17.96 9.65 12.53
C LEU A 190 16.46 9.62 12.87
N LYS A 191 15.76 8.56 12.46
CA LYS A 191 14.33 8.37 12.76
C LYS A 191 14.06 7.24 13.75
N ILE A 192 14.85 6.18 13.71
CA ILE A 192 14.71 5.01 14.59
C ILE A 192 16.08 4.59 15.06
N VAL A 193 16.21 4.22 16.33
CA VAL A 193 17.45 3.66 16.88
C VAL A 193 17.15 2.57 17.91
N ARG A 194 17.97 1.50 17.89
CA ARG A 194 17.97 0.44 18.91
C ARG A 194 19.38 0.03 19.27
N LYS A 195 19.60 -0.25 20.55
CA LYS A 195 20.86 -0.81 21.06
C LYS A 195 20.75 -2.32 21.18
N PHE A 196 21.82 -3.00 20.84
CA PHE A 196 21.94 -4.47 20.88
C PHE A 196 23.21 -4.85 21.65
N ASN A 197 23.17 -6.01 22.28
CA ASN A 197 24.32 -6.62 22.89
C ASN A 197 24.34 -8.14 22.66
N ALA A 198 25.55 -8.72 22.72
CA ALA A 198 25.76 -10.14 22.71
C ALA A 198 26.79 -10.50 23.79
N TYR A 199 26.62 -11.70 24.36
CA TYR A 199 27.52 -12.27 25.37
C TYR A 199 27.60 -13.79 25.18
N SER A 200 28.79 -14.33 25.32
CA SER A 200 29.02 -15.78 25.39
C SER A 200 30.22 -16.07 26.27
N THR A 201 30.17 -17.15 27.03
CA THR A 201 31.28 -17.65 27.82
C THR A 201 32.17 -18.64 27.05
N ASN A 202 31.64 -19.25 25.96
CA ASN A 202 32.27 -20.40 25.32
C ASN A 202 32.36 -20.27 23.78
N ALA A 203 32.12 -19.06 23.22
CA ALA A 203 32.16 -18.88 21.78
C ALA A 203 33.28 -17.94 21.35
N THR A 204 34.04 -18.37 20.37
CA THR A 204 34.88 -17.51 19.51
C THR A 204 34.02 -17.01 18.35
N CYS A 205 34.46 -15.92 17.69
CA CYS A 205 33.74 -15.35 16.55
C CYS A 205 32.26 -15.09 16.85
N LEU A 206 32.01 -14.49 18.01
CA LEU A 206 30.66 -14.27 18.52
C LEU A 206 29.84 -13.40 17.56
N TRP A 207 28.62 -13.86 17.25
CA TRP A 207 27.70 -13.17 16.37
C TRP A 207 26.34 -12.87 17.05
N LYS A 208 25.62 -11.90 16.53
CA LYS A 208 24.29 -11.49 17.00
C LYS A 208 23.38 -11.18 15.84
N LYS A 209 22.22 -11.81 15.79
CA LYS A 209 21.12 -11.35 14.96
C LYS A 209 20.54 -10.07 15.59
N PHE A 210 20.31 -9.04 14.78
CA PHE A 210 19.56 -7.86 15.17
C PHE A 210 18.29 -7.72 14.32
N ASN A 211 17.26 -7.22 14.95
CA ASN A 211 16.02 -6.83 14.32
C ASN A 211 15.53 -5.57 15.01
N LEU A 212 15.20 -4.56 14.25
CA LEU A 212 14.57 -3.36 14.75
C LEU A 212 13.40 -2.99 13.85
N SER A 213 12.34 -2.50 14.48
CA SER A 213 11.23 -1.87 13.77
C SER A 213 10.84 -0.58 14.47
N GLY A 214 10.27 0.33 13.71
CA GLY A 214 9.77 1.59 14.24
C GLY A 214 8.96 2.32 13.19
N VAL A 215 8.27 3.36 13.65
CA VAL A 215 7.37 4.18 12.84
C VAL A 215 7.84 5.63 12.90
N PHE A 216 7.76 6.31 11.78
CA PHE A 216 7.85 7.76 11.68
C PHE A 216 6.80 8.27 10.68
N GLU A 217 6.39 9.51 10.83
CA GLU A 217 5.22 10.05 10.16
C GLU A 217 5.52 11.37 9.46
N ASN A 218 4.61 11.75 8.56
CA ASN A 218 4.53 13.09 7.97
C ASN A 218 5.81 13.53 7.24
N LEU A 219 6.41 12.63 6.46
CA LEU A 219 7.44 13.02 5.51
C LEU A 219 6.84 13.95 4.45
N SER A 220 7.63 14.88 3.96
CA SER A 220 7.24 15.75 2.86
C SER A 220 6.97 14.95 1.58
N ILE A 221 6.16 15.50 0.69
CA ILE A 221 5.94 14.91 -0.65
C ILE A 221 7.27 14.87 -1.40
N GLY A 222 7.55 13.72 -2.03
CA GLY A 222 8.77 13.47 -2.81
C GLY A 222 9.41 12.13 -2.53
N ASN A 223 10.59 11.94 -3.10
CA ASN A 223 11.41 10.75 -2.89
C ASN A 223 12.31 10.93 -1.67
N HIS A 224 12.28 9.95 -0.77
CA HIS A 224 13.14 9.91 0.41
C HIS A 224 13.93 8.62 0.41
N THR A 225 15.27 8.73 0.55
CA THR A 225 16.12 7.56 0.74
C THR A 225 16.15 7.20 2.22
N VAL A 226 15.76 5.98 2.53
CA VAL A 226 15.84 5.38 3.87
C VAL A 226 17.09 4.52 3.92
N LYS A 227 17.98 4.77 4.90
CA LYS A 227 19.30 4.15 5.02
C LYS A 227 19.49 3.51 6.39
N VAL A 228 20.33 2.50 6.45
CA VAL A 228 20.70 1.80 7.68
C VAL A 228 22.14 2.14 8.06
N TYR A 229 22.34 2.57 9.30
CA TYR A 229 23.64 2.89 9.87
C TYR A 229 23.89 2.06 11.13
N ALA A 230 25.16 1.77 11.39
CA ALA A 230 25.62 1.19 12.65
C ALA A 230 26.47 2.18 13.45
N TYR A 231 26.41 2.05 14.76
CA TYR A 231 27.26 2.76 15.71
C TYR A 231 27.83 1.76 16.71
N ASN A 232 29.16 1.55 16.71
CA ASN A 232 29.79 0.75 17.76
C ASN A 232 29.68 1.49 19.11
N LEU A 233 29.28 0.75 20.14
CA LEU A 233 29.25 1.27 21.51
C LEU A 233 30.56 0.97 22.25
N PRO A 234 30.84 1.53 23.43
CA PRO A 234 32.05 1.23 24.18
C PRO A 234 32.27 -0.27 24.32
N LYS A 235 33.52 -0.71 24.18
CA LYS A 235 33.88 -2.11 24.31
C LYS A 235 33.51 -2.65 25.69
N MET A 236 32.86 -3.82 25.71
CA MET A 236 32.56 -4.58 26.92
C MET A 236 33.69 -5.58 27.25
N SER A 237 34.30 -6.17 26.21
CA SER A 237 35.50 -7.03 26.30
C SER A 237 36.63 -6.43 25.50
N LYS A 238 37.87 -6.86 25.79
CA LYS A 238 39.10 -6.35 25.11
C LYS A 238 39.56 -7.26 23.96
N ASN A 239 39.05 -8.47 23.86
CA ASN A 239 39.53 -9.53 22.98
C ASN A 239 38.97 -9.50 21.54
N TYR A 240 38.51 -8.34 21.07
CA TYR A 240 38.14 -8.11 19.68
C TYR A 240 38.57 -6.70 19.24
N SER A 241 38.75 -6.49 17.94
CA SER A 241 39.17 -5.22 17.38
C SER A 241 38.15 -4.54 16.47
N ASN A 242 37.14 -5.30 16.01
CA ASN A 242 36.09 -4.78 15.13
C ASN A 242 34.73 -5.40 15.41
N ILE A 243 33.69 -4.73 14.91
CA ILE A 243 32.40 -5.34 14.69
C ILE A 243 32.13 -5.26 13.18
N THR A 244 31.79 -6.40 12.59
CA THR A 244 31.42 -6.51 11.18
C THR A 244 29.93 -6.78 11.07
N TYR A 245 29.27 -6.02 10.21
CA TYR A 245 27.85 -6.10 9.90
C TYR A 245 27.65 -6.69 8.51
N GLY A 246 26.75 -7.65 8.36
CA GLY A 246 26.41 -8.26 7.07
C GLY A 246 27.43 -9.26 6.54
N GLY A 247 28.28 -9.85 7.38
CA GLY A 247 29.24 -10.86 6.97
C GLY A 247 30.24 -11.25 8.06
N SER A 248 31.26 -12.03 7.69
CA SER A 248 32.32 -12.52 8.58
C SER A 248 33.26 -11.43 9.05
N ALA A 249 33.61 -11.43 10.34
CA ALA A 249 34.45 -10.40 10.97
C ALA A 249 35.94 -10.51 10.60
N SER A 250 36.43 -11.69 10.25
CA SER A 250 37.79 -11.95 9.78
C SER A 250 37.89 -13.29 9.05
N ASN A 251 39.06 -13.60 8.47
CA ASN A 251 39.27 -14.91 7.85
C ASN A 251 39.25 -16.06 8.87
N ASN A 252 39.60 -15.79 10.12
CA ASN A 252 39.55 -16.76 11.20
C ASN A 252 38.11 -16.89 11.79
N CYS A 253 37.25 -15.92 11.51
CA CYS A 253 35.84 -15.90 11.92
C CYS A 253 34.95 -16.00 10.70
N ASN A 254 34.93 -17.17 10.05
CA ASN A 254 34.22 -17.44 8.80
C ASN A 254 32.96 -18.29 8.97
N ASN A 255 32.49 -18.47 10.21
CA ASN A 255 31.25 -19.17 10.53
C ASN A 255 29.97 -18.40 10.14
N LEU A 256 30.12 -17.16 9.65
CA LEU A 256 29.09 -16.43 8.92
C LEU A 256 29.62 -16.05 7.54
N ASN A 257 28.83 -16.22 6.52
CA ASN A 257 29.10 -15.67 5.19
C ASN A 257 28.14 -14.50 4.90
N THR A 258 28.35 -13.84 3.78
CA THR A 258 27.56 -12.66 3.39
C THR A 258 26.08 -12.99 3.20
N GLU A 259 25.74 -14.17 2.67
CA GLU A 259 24.34 -14.56 2.46
C GLU A 259 23.61 -14.83 3.80
N MET A 260 24.30 -15.49 4.76
CA MET A 260 23.74 -15.76 6.08
C MET A 260 23.55 -14.49 6.92
N ALA A 261 24.46 -13.53 6.76
CA ALA A 261 24.51 -12.31 7.58
C ALA A 261 23.89 -11.10 6.93
N LYS A 262 23.40 -11.23 5.71
CA LYS A 262 22.83 -10.16 4.88
C LYS A 262 21.88 -9.29 5.67
N ILE A 263 21.99 -7.98 5.44
CA ILE A 263 21.13 -7.00 6.08
C ILE A 263 20.02 -6.65 5.11
N TYR A 264 18.81 -6.65 5.59
CA TYR A 264 17.61 -6.28 4.85
C TYR A 264 16.93 -5.08 5.48
N ILE A 265 16.37 -4.24 4.65
CA ILE A 265 15.44 -3.17 5.05
C ILE A 265 14.12 -3.36 4.30
N THR A 266 13.03 -3.27 5.01
CA THR A 266 11.69 -3.16 4.45
C THR A 266 11.07 -1.87 4.99
N ALA A 267 10.62 -1.02 4.09
CA ALA A 267 9.84 0.16 4.43
C ALA A 267 8.42 0.01 3.88
N GLN A 268 7.44 0.18 4.72
CA GLN A 268 6.02 0.16 4.39
C GLN A 268 5.46 1.56 4.56
N LEU A 269 5.01 2.15 3.48
CA LEU A 269 4.41 3.48 3.44
C LEU A 269 2.89 3.35 3.33
N ALA A 270 2.18 3.84 4.33
CA ALA A 270 0.73 4.03 4.31
C ALA A 270 0.43 5.52 4.13
N GLN A 271 -0.47 5.85 3.20
CA GLN A 271 -0.87 7.22 2.89
C GLN A 271 -2.40 7.28 2.83
N THR A 272 -3.00 8.18 3.59
CA THR A 272 -4.45 8.39 3.55
C THR A 272 -4.86 9.11 2.26
N GLY A 273 -5.86 8.55 1.58
CA GLY A 273 -6.56 9.27 0.53
C GLY A 273 -7.31 10.48 1.14
N ASN A 274 -7.19 11.63 0.51
CA ASN A 274 -8.02 12.80 0.88
C ASN A 274 -9.41 12.64 0.27
#